data_f7104d412ed94602def470308152c488
#
_entry.id   f7104d412ed94602def470308152c488
#
_cell.length_a   1.000
_cell.length_b   1.000
_cell.length_c   1.000
_cell.angle_alpha   90.00
_cell.angle_beta   90.00
_cell.angle_gamma   90.00
#
_symmetry.space_group_name_H-M   'P 1'
#
loop_
_entity.id
_entity.type
_entity.pdbx_description
1 polymer ?
#
loop_
_entity_poly.entity_id
_entity_poly.type
_entity_poly.pdbx_seq_one_letter_code
_entity_poly.pdbx_strand_id
1 'polypeptide(L)'
;NLMGTAGGILVLLLGMVFGTGKVQNQMMPYTWYVAAVCGIMAVALAVFILTVREPAWNAEMLETQAKLDEDNPEERDETVVEVADQENINEVADVPQSKSASNKLSKDKLTSLILILASVALWFIGYNAITSKYSVYAVNELNKDYNTTLLIAQAAAVVAYIPVGMIASKLGRKRTILIGIALLTAAFFGAIFVTASSPTWLLIVLFALAGIAWATINVNSFPMVVELAKGSTIGKYTGYYYTASMAAQIVTPILSGYLMQAFGTMRILFPYGTIF
;
A
#
# COMPACT_ATOMS: atom_id res chain seq x y z
N ASN A 1 7.42 -0.77 -1.51
CA ASN A 1 6.39 -1.80 -1.84
C ASN A 1 6.99 -3.21 -2.02
N LEU A 2 8.13 -3.38 -2.74
CA LEU A 2 8.74 -4.70 -2.97
C LEU A 2 9.04 -5.45 -1.66
N MET A 3 9.63 -4.78 -0.67
CA MET A 3 9.95 -5.37 0.64
C MET A 3 8.70 -5.79 1.42
N GLY A 4 7.63 -4.98 1.38
CA GLY A 4 6.35 -5.34 2.00
C GLY A 4 5.73 -6.58 1.36
N THR A 5 5.79 -6.69 0.04
CA THR A 5 5.32 -7.87 -0.71
C THR A 5 6.17 -9.10 -0.39
N ALA A 6 7.49 -8.96 -0.28
CA ALA A 6 8.38 -10.04 0.13
C ALA A 6 8.07 -10.55 1.55
N GLY A 7 7.77 -9.64 2.49
CA GLY A 7 7.29 -10.00 3.84
C GLY A 7 5.97 -10.78 3.79
N GLY A 8 5.02 -10.35 2.95
CA GLY A 8 3.76 -11.07 2.73
C GLY A 8 3.97 -12.50 2.18
N ILE A 9 4.88 -12.68 1.23
CA ILE A 9 5.25 -13.99 0.71
C ILE A 9 5.81 -14.88 1.83
N LEU A 10 6.71 -14.36 2.66
CA LEU A 10 7.28 -15.10 3.79
C LEU A 10 6.20 -15.59 4.76
N VAL A 11 5.26 -14.73 5.11
CA VAL A 11 4.12 -15.07 6.00
C VAL A 11 3.25 -16.17 5.38
N LEU A 12 2.97 -16.10 4.08
CA LEU A 12 2.18 -17.12 3.37
C LEU A 12 2.94 -18.46 3.28
N LEU A 13 4.25 -18.45 3.03
CA LEU A 13 5.06 -19.66 3.03
C LEU A 13 5.08 -20.32 4.41
N LEU A 14 5.24 -19.53 5.47
CA LEU A 14 5.09 -20.03 6.85
C LEU A 14 3.69 -20.61 7.08
N GLY A 15 2.65 -19.93 6.58
CA GLY A 15 1.28 -20.43 6.64
C GLY A 15 1.13 -21.80 5.97
N MET A 16 1.76 -22.03 4.84
CA MET A 16 1.78 -23.34 4.18
C MET A 16 2.46 -24.41 5.03
N VAL A 17 3.60 -24.11 5.66
CA VAL A 17 4.33 -25.04 6.54
C VAL A 17 3.45 -25.43 7.74
N PHE A 18 2.77 -24.46 8.34
CA PHE A 18 1.85 -24.71 9.46
C PHE A 18 0.48 -25.25 9.02
N GLY A 19 0.18 -25.26 7.73
CA GLY A 19 -1.08 -25.74 7.17
C GLY A 19 -2.27 -24.83 7.46
N THR A 20 -2.06 -23.52 7.66
CA THR A 20 -3.13 -22.57 8.02
C THR A 20 -4.21 -22.41 6.95
N GLY A 21 -3.88 -22.65 5.67
CA GLY A 21 -4.82 -22.51 4.54
C GLY A 21 -5.66 -23.75 4.25
N LYS A 22 -5.38 -24.86 4.91
CA LYS A 22 -6.09 -26.12 4.65
C LYS A 22 -7.46 -26.13 5.30
N VAL A 23 -8.48 -26.49 4.54
CA VAL A 23 -9.86 -26.61 5.02
C VAL A 23 -9.97 -27.52 6.26
N GLN A 24 -9.19 -28.59 6.29
CA GLN A 24 -9.16 -29.55 7.41
C GLN A 24 -8.61 -28.94 8.71
N ASN A 25 -7.86 -27.83 8.63
CA ASN A 25 -7.18 -27.22 9.76
C ASN A 25 -7.84 -25.91 10.25
N GLN A 26 -9.11 -25.68 9.95
CA GLN A 26 -9.82 -24.44 10.33
C GLN A 26 -9.80 -24.17 11.84
N MET A 27 -9.84 -25.23 12.65
CA MET A 27 -9.88 -25.16 14.11
C MET A 27 -8.50 -25.37 14.77
N MET A 28 -7.40 -25.33 13.98
CA MET A 28 -6.08 -25.50 14.53
C MET A 28 -5.68 -24.35 15.50
N PRO A 29 -4.93 -24.62 16.54
CA PRO A 29 -4.37 -23.58 17.39
C PRO A 29 -3.29 -22.80 16.63
N TYR A 30 -3.54 -21.53 16.36
CA TYR A 30 -2.61 -20.65 15.64
C TYR A 30 -1.41 -20.17 16.49
N THR A 31 -1.32 -20.59 17.76
CA THR A 31 -0.33 -20.09 18.73
C THR A 31 1.10 -20.16 18.20
N TRP A 32 1.53 -21.32 17.70
CA TRP A 32 2.88 -21.51 17.19
C TRP A 32 3.15 -20.76 15.89
N TYR A 33 2.16 -20.67 15.01
CA TYR A 33 2.25 -19.87 13.79
C TYR A 33 2.43 -18.38 14.11
N VAL A 34 1.60 -17.86 14.99
CA VAL A 34 1.67 -16.45 15.43
C VAL A 34 3.00 -16.19 16.15
N ALA A 35 3.44 -17.11 17.03
CA ALA A 35 4.72 -17.00 17.73
C ALA A 35 5.90 -16.95 16.75
N ALA A 36 5.89 -17.79 15.71
CA ALA A 36 6.92 -17.78 14.66
C ALA A 36 6.96 -16.45 13.89
N VAL A 37 5.79 -15.95 13.46
CA VAL A 37 5.68 -14.65 12.77
C VAL A 37 6.17 -13.51 13.67
N CYS A 38 5.71 -13.45 14.93
CA CYS A 38 6.16 -12.46 15.90
C CYS A 38 7.68 -12.54 16.16
N GLY A 39 8.24 -13.75 16.26
CA GLY A 39 9.67 -13.97 16.42
C GLY A 39 10.47 -13.39 15.25
N ILE A 40 10.05 -13.66 14.02
CA ILE A 40 10.69 -13.11 12.80
C ILE A 40 10.60 -11.58 12.79
N MET A 41 9.43 -11.02 13.13
CA MET A 41 9.25 -9.56 13.22
C MET A 41 10.17 -8.94 14.28
N ALA A 42 10.30 -9.57 15.46
CA ALA A 42 11.17 -9.10 16.53
C ALA A 42 12.65 -9.13 16.11
N VAL A 43 13.09 -10.20 15.43
CA VAL A 43 14.45 -10.30 14.88
C VAL A 43 14.70 -9.24 13.83
N ALA A 44 13.76 -9.05 12.89
CA ALA A 44 13.87 -8.01 11.86
C ALA A 44 13.95 -6.60 12.47
N LEU A 45 13.13 -6.32 13.50
CA LEU A 45 13.17 -5.07 14.24
C LEU A 45 14.51 -4.88 14.97
N ALA A 46 15.02 -5.92 15.63
CA ALA A 46 16.31 -5.87 16.29
C ALA A 46 17.45 -5.59 15.29
N VAL A 47 17.46 -6.28 14.14
CA VAL A 47 18.43 -6.02 13.06
C VAL A 47 18.31 -4.58 12.57
N PHE A 48 17.09 -4.08 12.37
CA PHE A 48 16.86 -2.69 11.95
C PHE A 48 17.46 -1.71 12.96
N ILE A 49 17.12 -1.82 14.25
CA ILE A 49 17.63 -0.94 15.31
C ILE A 49 19.16 -0.98 15.41
N LEU A 50 19.76 -2.16 15.25
CA LEU A 50 21.22 -2.33 15.35
C LEU A 50 21.96 -1.81 14.11
N THR A 51 21.32 -1.84 12.94
CA THR A 51 21.97 -1.54 11.65
C THR A 51 21.72 -0.08 11.22
N VAL A 52 20.52 0.44 11.47
CA VAL A 52 20.15 1.79 11.05
C VAL A 52 20.65 2.82 12.07
N ARG A 53 21.57 3.64 11.62
CA ARG A 53 22.13 4.79 12.39
C ARG A 53 21.54 6.08 11.86
N GLU A 54 20.26 6.29 12.09
CA GLU A 54 19.51 7.45 11.60
C GLU A 54 20.20 8.81 11.87
N PRO A 55 20.73 9.08 13.08
CA PRO A 55 21.42 10.36 13.32
C PRO A 55 22.65 10.58 12.44
N ALA A 56 23.43 9.52 12.19
CA ALA A 56 24.63 9.62 11.36
C ALA A 56 24.28 9.83 9.88
N TRP A 57 23.27 9.15 9.38
CA TRP A 57 22.79 9.29 8.00
C TRP A 57 22.13 10.65 7.75
N ASN A 58 21.42 11.17 8.76
CA ASN A 58 20.82 12.50 8.67
C ASN A 58 21.90 13.59 8.62
N ALA A 59 22.96 13.47 9.42
CA ALA A 59 24.10 14.37 9.37
C ALA A 59 24.83 14.31 8.01
N GLU A 60 25.03 13.10 7.46
CA GLU A 60 25.65 12.93 6.14
C GLU A 60 24.78 13.49 5.01
N MET A 61 23.44 13.32 5.10
CA MET A 61 22.51 13.93 4.15
C MET A 61 22.55 15.46 4.20
N LEU A 62 22.54 16.06 5.40
CA LEU A 62 22.60 17.51 5.58
C LEU A 62 23.93 18.08 5.05
N GLU A 63 25.04 17.38 5.29
CA GLU A 63 26.35 17.79 4.78
C GLU A 63 26.43 17.69 3.25
N THR A 64 25.85 16.64 2.67
CA THR A 64 25.78 16.45 1.21
C THR A 64 24.90 17.52 0.56
N GLN A 65 23.78 17.84 1.20
CA GLN A 65 22.87 18.87 0.72
C GLN A 65 23.48 20.26 0.80
N ALA A 66 24.19 20.60 1.88
CA ALA A 66 24.91 21.82 2.01
C ALA A 66 25.98 22.00 0.92
N LYS A 67 26.69 20.94 0.54
CA LYS A 67 27.65 20.94 -0.57
C LYS A 67 26.99 21.16 -1.94
N LEU A 68 25.81 20.56 -2.17
CA LEU A 68 25.03 20.74 -3.39
C LEU A 68 24.49 22.15 -3.52
N ASP A 69 24.07 22.77 -2.40
CA ASP A 69 23.58 24.15 -2.34
C ASP A 69 24.71 25.16 -2.54
N GLU A 70 25.96 24.82 -2.19
CA GLU A 70 27.15 25.62 -2.44
C GLU A 70 27.54 25.60 -3.91
N ASP A 71 27.38 24.43 -4.58
CA ASP A 71 27.67 24.24 -6.00
C ASP A 71 26.60 24.84 -6.93
N ASN A 72 25.34 24.97 -6.44
CA ASN A 72 24.20 25.42 -7.25
C ASN A 72 23.27 26.40 -6.48
N PRO A 73 23.69 27.64 -6.29
CA PRO A 73 22.99 28.64 -5.45
C PRO A 73 21.57 29.01 -5.94
N GLU A 74 21.22 28.70 -7.21
CA GLU A 74 19.90 28.99 -7.81
C GLU A 74 18.86 27.94 -7.48
N GLU A 75 19.24 26.76 -7.00
CA GLU A 75 18.34 25.66 -6.59
C GLU A 75 18.25 25.48 -5.07
N ARG A 76 18.46 26.53 -4.29
CA ARG A 76 18.30 26.45 -2.83
C ARG A 76 16.92 25.91 -2.48
N ASP A 77 16.90 24.70 -1.94
CA ASP A 77 15.68 24.11 -1.40
C ASP A 77 15.35 24.79 -0.07
N GLU A 78 14.22 25.51 -0.03
CA GLU A 78 13.74 26.22 1.18
C GLU A 78 13.51 25.29 2.39
N THR A 79 13.61 23.96 2.21
CA THR A 79 13.43 22.96 3.29
C THR A 79 14.55 22.93 4.32
N VAL A 80 15.77 23.31 3.95
CA VAL A 80 16.93 23.27 4.87
C VAL A 80 16.81 24.33 5.95
N VAL A 81 16.18 25.45 5.63
CA VAL A 81 15.98 26.56 6.56
C VAL A 81 14.97 26.19 7.67
N GLU A 82 13.93 25.40 7.32
CA GLU A 82 12.86 25.05 8.25
C GLU A 82 13.28 23.98 9.29
N VAL A 83 14.23 23.10 8.94
CA VAL A 83 14.75 22.06 9.86
C VAL A 83 15.81 22.63 10.80
N ALA A 84 16.63 23.58 10.33
CA ALA A 84 17.63 24.26 11.17
C ALA A 84 16.97 25.17 12.22
N ASP A 85 15.82 25.78 11.90
CA ASP A 85 15.07 26.62 12.84
C ASP A 85 14.33 25.81 13.91
N GLN A 86 14.04 24.50 13.68
CA GLN A 86 13.38 23.66 14.71
C GLN A 86 14.34 23.13 15.79
N GLU A 87 15.63 23.03 15.55
CA GLU A 87 16.60 22.64 16.58
C GLU A 87 16.97 23.75 17.56
N ASN A 88 16.69 25.03 17.23
CA ASN A 88 17.05 26.19 18.04
C ASN A 88 15.91 26.77 18.91
N ILE A 89 14.78 26.07 19.09
CA ILE A 89 13.61 26.60 19.83
C ILE A 89 13.80 26.58 21.37
N ASN A 90 14.97 26.34 21.90
CA ASN A 90 15.19 26.41 23.36
C ASN A 90 15.85 27.72 23.87
N GLU A 91 16.05 28.73 23.04
CA GLU A 91 16.50 30.04 23.55
C GLU A 91 15.87 31.21 22.79
N VAL A 92 15.23 32.07 23.57
CA VAL A 92 14.91 33.49 23.37
C VAL A 92 13.61 33.84 22.66
N ALA A 93 12.76 34.42 23.49
CA ALA A 93 11.64 35.28 23.10
C ALA A 93 12.10 36.47 22.22
N ASP A 94 11.15 36.93 21.36
CA ASP A 94 11.20 38.12 20.51
C ASP A 94 12.01 38.03 19.20
N VAL A 95 11.39 37.36 18.20
CA VAL A 95 11.63 37.65 16.80
C VAL A 95 10.28 37.88 16.09
N PRO A 96 10.14 38.95 15.26
CA PRO A 96 8.87 39.28 14.62
C PRO A 96 8.46 38.11 13.70
N GLN A 97 7.25 37.63 13.89
CA GLN A 97 6.62 36.64 13.01
C GLN A 97 6.69 37.14 11.56
N SER A 98 7.66 36.64 10.82
CA SER A 98 7.64 36.68 9.38
C SER A 98 6.36 35.95 8.95
N LYS A 99 5.47 36.68 8.30
CA LYS A 99 4.20 36.17 7.75
C LYS A 99 4.53 34.95 6.89
N SER A 100 4.26 33.77 7.43
CA SER A 100 4.21 32.53 6.68
C SER A 100 3.44 32.80 5.39
N ALA A 101 4.13 32.88 4.27
CA ALA A 101 3.49 33.00 2.98
C ALA A 101 2.60 31.76 2.84
N SER A 102 1.31 31.96 3.06
CA SER A 102 0.28 30.95 2.88
C SER A 102 0.39 30.46 1.43
N ASN A 103 1.14 29.41 1.24
CA ASN A 103 1.27 28.73 -0.05
C ASN A 103 -0.06 28.02 -0.35
N LYS A 104 -1.14 28.83 -0.51
CA LYS A 104 -2.46 28.32 -0.90
C LYS A 104 -2.30 27.70 -2.28
N LEU A 105 -2.44 26.38 -2.34
CA LEU A 105 -2.57 25.69 -3.62
C LEU A 105 -3.61 26.41 -4.48
N SER A 106 -3.28 26.58 -5.78
CA SER A 106 -4.31 26.97 -6.77
C SER A 106 -5.51 26.04 -6.61
N LYS A 107 -6.73 26.57 -6.72
CA LYS A 107 -7.98 25.78 -6.60
C LYS A 107 -7.95 24.53 -7.48
N ASP A 108 -7.38 24.60 -8.67
CA ASP A 108 -7.27 23.49 -9.61
C ASP A 108 -6.33 22.38 -9.08
N LYS A 109 -5.21 22.74 -8.46
CA LYS A 109 -4.28 21.78 -7.85
C LYS A 109 -4.89 21.11 -6.61
N LEU A 110 -5.64 21.87 -5.79
CA LEU A 110 -6.34 21.34 -4.64
C LEU A 110 -7.43 20.34 -5.07
N THR A 111 -8.22 20.68 -6.08
CA THR A 111 -9.25 19.79 -6.66
C THR A 111 -8.61 18.51 -7.20
N SER A 112 -7.51 18.63 -7.95
CA SER A 112 -6.78 17.47 -8.48
C SER A 112 -6.26 16.56 -7.35
N LEU A 113 -5.70 17.15 -6.29
CA LEU A 113 -5.23 16.40 -5.12
C LEU A 113 -6.37 15.64 -4.44
N ILE A 114 -7.48 16.31 -4.16
CA ILE A 114 -8.66 15.69 -3.53
C ILE A 114 -9.20 14.54 -4.38
N LEU A 115 -9.32 14.74 -5.70
CA LEU A 115 -9.81 13.69 -6.61
C LEU A 115 -8.87 12.49 -6.66
N ILE A 116 -7.54 12.71 -6.66
CA ILE A 116 -6.57 11.62 -6.62
C ILE A 116 -6.65 10.87 -5.29
N LEU A 117 -6.68 11.57 -4.16
CA LEU A 117 -6.79 10.95 -2.84
C LEU A 117 -8.10 10.17 -2.66
N ALA A 118 -9.21 10.72 -3.16
CA ALA A 118 -10.51 10.02 -3.19
C ALA A 118 -10.43 8.75 -4.04
N SER A 119 -9.82 8.82 -5.23
CA SER A 119 -9.62 7.64 -6.08
C SER A 119 -8.73 6.59 -5.41
N VAL A 120 -7.66 7.04 -4.71
CA VAL A 120 -6.81 6.15 -3.91
C VAL A 120 -7.62 5.48 -2.81
N ALA A 121 -8.42 6.22 -2.06
CA ALA A 121 -9.26 5.65 -1.00
C ALA A 121 -10.27 4.64 -1.55
N LEU A 122 -10.92 4.93 -2.67
CA LEU A 122 -11.93 4.06 -3.28
C LEU A 122 -11.33 2.71 -3.71
N TRP A 123 -10.23 2.69 -4.47
CA TRP A 123 -9.65 1.42 -4.88
C TRP A 123 -9.06 0.65 -3.70
N PHE A 124 -8.53 1.34 -2.67
CA PHE A 124 -8.12 0.70 -1.41
C PHE A 124 -9.29 0.05 -0.69
N ILE A 125 -10.48 0.66 -0.68
CA ILE A 125 -11.70 0.10 -0.12
C ILE A 125 -12.07 -1.20 -0.85
N GLY A 126 -12.08 -1.22 -2.17
CA GLY A 126 -12.38 -2.43 -2.95
C GLY A 126 -11.38 -3.54 -2.72
N TYR A 127 -10.09 -3.25 -2.85
CA TYR A 127 -9.03 -4.24 -2.71
C TYR A 127 -8.92 -4.80 -1.29
N ASN A 128 -8.97 -3.94 -0.26
CA ASN A 128 -8.82 -4.38 1.12
C ASN A 128 -10.02 -5.19 1.64
N ALA A 129 -11.21 -5.00 1.11
CA ALA A 129 -12.35 -5.86 1.42
C ALA A 129 -12.02 -7.32 1.07
N ILE A 130 -11.50 -7.54 -0.13
CA ILE A 130 -11.15 -8.88 -0.61
C ILE A 130 -9.97 -9.44 0.18
N THR A 131 -8.86 -8.71 0.30
CA THR A 131 -7.66 -9.23 0.98
C THR A 131 -7.88 -9.53 2.45
N SER A 132 -8.73 -8.77 3.15
CA SER A 132 -9.03 -9.00 4.56
C SER A 132 -9.98 -10.17 4.82
N LYS A 133 -10.86 -10.53 3.87
CA LYS A 133 -11.91 -11.54 4.06
C LYS A 133 -11.73 -12.78 3.19
N TYR A 134 -10.84 -12.74 2.21
CA TYR A 134 -10.67 -13.82 1.25
C TYR A 134 -10.29 -15.16 1.89
N SER A 135 -9.45 -15.15 2.92
CA SER A 135 -9.05 -16.40 3.60
C SER A 135 -10.26 -17.16 4.15
N VAL A 136 -11.16 -16.44 4.80
CA VAL A 136 -12.40 -17.00 5.36
C VAL A 136 -13.37 -17.39 4.24
N TYR A 137 -13.49 -16.55 3.21
CA TYR A 137 -14.31 -16.82 2.03
C TYR A 137 -13.88 -18.08 1.27
N ALA A 138 -12.57 -18.23 1.02
CA ALA A 138 -12.01 -19.36 0.28
C ALA A 138 -12.28 -20.69 0.98
N VAL A 139 -12.18 -20.72 2.30
CA VAL A 139 -12.41 -21.91 3.09
C VAL A 139 -13.90 -22.21 3.21
N ASN A 140 -14.73 -21.23 3.56
CA ASN A 140 -16.14 -21.47 3.87
C ASN A 140 -17.04 -21.57 2.63
N GLU A 141 -16.81 -20.73 1.60
CA GLU A 141 -17.65 -20.67 0.41
C GLU A 141 -17.11 -21.52 -0.74
N LEU A 142 -15.79 -21.55 -0.91
CA LEU A 142 -15.18 -22.27 -2.03
C LEU A 142 -14.62 -23.64 -1.66
N ASN A 143 -14.46 -23.94 -0.38
CA ASN A 143 -13.78 -25.15 0.11
C ASN A 143 -12.39 -25.35 -0.50
N LYS A 144 -11.60 -24.25 -0.58
CA LYS A 144 -10.28 -24.21 -1.21
C LYS A 144 -9.22 -23.60 -0.30
N ASP A 145 -7.97 -24.00 -0.51
CA ASP A 145 -6.80 -23.41 0.14
C ASP A 145 -6.57 -21.98 -0.36
N TYR A 146 -6.54 -21.03 0.58
CA TYR A 146 -6.29 -19.62 0.27
C TYR A 146 -4.80 -19.27 0.11
N ASN A 147 -3.89 -20.01 0.78
CA ASN A 147 -2.46 -19.70 0.78
C ASN A 147 -1.88 -19.75 -0.62
N THR A 148 -2.20 -20.78 -1.40
CA THR A 148 -1.70 -20.95 -2.77
C THR A 148 -2.14 -19.79 -3.67
N THR A 149 -3.40 -19.39 -3.61
CA THR A 149 -3.92 -18.30 -4.44
C THR A 149 -3.34 -16.95 -4.07
N LEU A 150 -3.21 -16.67 -2.77
CA LEU A 150 -2.57 -15.43 -2.28
C LEU A 150 -1.07 -15.39 -2.58
N LEU A 151 -0.38 -16.52 -2.44
CA LEU A 151 1.05 -16.62 -2.78
C LEU A 151 1.28 -16.30 -4.26
N ILE A 152 0.46 -16.86 -5.15
CA ILE A 152 0.56 -16.60 -6.60
C ILE A 152 0.25 -15.13 -6.91
N ALA A 153 -0.76 -14.54 -6.27
CA ALA A 153 -1.04 -13.11 -6.43
C ALA A 153 0.17 -12.23 -6.02
N GLN A 154 0.78 -12.55 -4.88
CA GLN A 154 1.98 -11.85 -4.40
C GLN A 154 3.18 -12.04 -5.34
N ALA A 155 3.43 -13.27 -5.80
CA ALA A 155 4.51 -13.57 -6.73
C ALA A 155 4.31 -12.84 -8.08
N ALA A 156 3.09 -12.86 -8.61
CA ALA A 156 2.72 -12.14 -9.83
C ALA A 156 2.92 -10.63 -9.68
N ALA A 157 2.58 -10.06 -8.51
CA ALA A 157 2.83 -8.65 -8.21
C ALA A 157 4.33 -8.32 -8.22
N VAL A 158 5.17 -9.15 -7.59
CA VAL A 158 6.63 -8.96 -7.59
C VAL A 158 7.20 -8.96 -8.99
N VAL A 159 6.82 -9.93 -9.81
CA VAL A 159 7.25 -10.01 -11.21
C VAL A 159 6.79 -8.80 -12.02
N ALA A 160 5.59 -8.30 -11.73
CA ALA A 160 5.02 -7.15 -12.44
C ALA A 160 5.67 -5.81 -12.08
N TYR A 161 6.31 -5.65 -10.92
CA TYR A 161 6.88 -4.37 -10.49
C TYR A 161 7.84 -3.76 -11.52
N ILE A 162 8.74 -4.56 -12.08
CA ILE A 162 9.74 -4.06 -13.04
C ILE A 162 9.09 -3.64 -14.37
N PRO A 163 8.34 -4.51 -15.08
CA PRO A 163 7.74 -4.14 -16.36
C PRO A 163 6.71 -3.01 -16.23
N VAL A 164 5.98 -2.96 -15.12
CA VAL A 164 5.01 -1.89 -14.86
C VAL A 164 5.67 -0.52 -14.75
N GLY A 165 6.84 -0.43 -14.09
CA GLY A 165 7.63 0.81 -14.04
C GLY A 165 8.02 1.30 -15.45
N MET A 166 8.47 0.38 -16.31
CA MET A 166 8.83 0.69 -17.70
C MET A 166 7.61 1.08 -18.56
N ILE A 167 6.48 0.45 -18.34
CA ILE A 167 5.22 0.78 -19.02
C ILE A 167 4.75 2.18 -18.58
N ALA A 168 4.81 2.48 -17.30
CA ALA A 168 4.39 3.76 -16.75
C ALA A 168 5.24 4.92 -17.27
N SER A 169 6.55 4.72 -17.51
CA SER A 169 7.41 5.75 -18.09
C SER A 169 7.05 6.08 -19.54
N LYS A 170 6.48 5.12 -20.30
CA LYS A 170 6.08 5.31 -21.70
C LYS A 170 4.64 5.80 -21.88
N LEU A 171 3.69 5.20 -21.15
CA LEU A 171 2.25 5.50 -21.27
C LEU A 171 1.78 6.64 -20.36
N GLY A 172 2.58 6.97 -19.35
CA GLY A 172 2.22 7.90 -18.28
C GLY A 172 1.45 7.20 -17.13
N ARG A 173 1.62 7.72 -15.91
CA ARG A 173 1.07 7.11 -14.68
C ARG A 173 -0.44 6.97 -14.69
N LYS A 174 -1.18 8.00 -15.12
CA LYS A 174 -2.63 7.99 -15.16
C LYS A 174 -3.18 6.83 -15.98
N ARG A 175 -2.67 6.64 -17.21
CA ARG A 175 -3.13 5.56 -18.10
C ARG A 175 -2.79 4.19 -17.53
N THR A 176 -1.60 4.05 -16.95
CA THR A 176 -1.16 2.80 -16.33
C THR A 176 -2.04 2.44 -15.13
N ILE A 177 -2.41 3.40 -14.27
CA ILE A 177 -3.36 3.17 -13.17
C ILE A 177 -4.73 2.73 -13.70
N LEU A 178 -5.25 3.37 -14.74
CA LEU A 178 -6.56 3.00 -15.32
C LEU A 178 -6.54 1.57 -15.89
N ILE A 179 -5.44 1.16 -16.54
CA ILE A 179 -5.25 -0.23 -16.99
C ILE A 179 -5.25 -1.17 -15.79
N GLY A 180 -4.53 -0.81 -14.71
CA GLY A 180 -4.50 -1.60 -13.48
C GLY A 180 -5.88 -1.75 -12.85
N ILE A 181 -6.67 -0.68 -12.77
CA ILE A 181 -8.05 -0.72 -12.26
C ILE A 181 -8.92 -1.63 -13.15
N ALA A 182 -8.85 -1.49 -14.47
CA ALA A 182 -9.62 -2.34 -15.38
C ALA A 182 -9.28 -3.82 -15.22
N LEU A 183 -7.98 -4.15 -15.08
CA LEU A 183 -7.53 -5.53 -14.83
C LEU A 183 -8.01 -6.05 -13.48
N LEU A 184 -7.96 -5.22 -12.43
CA LEU A 184 -8.42 -5.61 -11.10
C LEU A 184 -9.92 -5.86 -11.07
N THR A 185 -10.68 -4.96 -11.68
CA THR A 185 -12.14 -5.10 -11.85
C THR A 185 -12.48 -6.37 -12.63
N ALA A 186 -11.80 -6.65 -13.73
CA ALA A 186 -12.00 -7.88 -14.51
C ALA A 186 -11.68 -9.15 -13.69
N ALA A 187 -10.60 -9.14 -12.91
CA ALA A 187 -10.24 -10.26 -12.05
C ALA A 187 -11.31 -10.52 -10.98
N PHE A 188 -11.78 -9.48 -10.29
CA PHE A 188 -12.80 -9.59 -9.25
C PHE A 188 -14.17 -9.94 -9.82
N PHE A 189 -14.53 -9.35 -10.96
CA PHE A 189 -15.77 -9.71 -11.67
C PHE A 189 -15.75 -11.18 -12.08
N GLY A 190 -14.63 -11.67 -12.64
CA GLY A 190 -14.48 -13.09 -12.95
C GLY A 190 -14.61 -13.99 -11.71
N ALA A 191 -14.10 -13.53 -10.56
CA ALA A 191 -14.17 -14.29 -9.31
C ALA A 191 -15.59 -14.40 -8.73
N ILE A 192 -16.52 -13.53 -9.12
CA ILE A 192 -17.95 -13.64 -8.73
C ILE A 192 -18.54 -14.99 -9.17
N PHE A 193 -18.15 -15.49 -10.33
CA PHE A 193 -18.67 -16.72 -10.91
C PHE A 193 -17.98 -17.99 -10.42
N VAL A 194 -16.94 -17.86 -9.60
CA VAL A 194 -16.21 -19.01 -9.06
C VAL A 194 -17.00 -19.63 -7.92
N THR A 195 -17.16 -20.95 -7.99
CA THR A 195 -17.87 -21.76 -7.00
C THR A 195 -16.95 -22.86 -6.44
N ALA A 196 -17.40 -23.59 -5.43
CA ALA A 196 -16.67 -24.73 -4.88
C ALA A 196 -16.33 -25.79 -5.93
N SER A 197 -17.21 -25.99 -6.93
CA SER A 197 -17.02 -26.93 -8.04
C SER A 197 -16.09 -26.44 -9.14
N SER A 198 -15.79 -25.13 -9.18
CA SER A 198 -14.89 -24.55 -10.19
C SER A 198 -13.47 -25.09 -10.03
N PRO A 199 -12.72 -25.32 -11.13
CA PRO A 199 -11.35 -25.79 -11.05
C PRO A 199 -10.45 -24.74 -10.39
N THR A 200 -9.51 -25.19 -9.56
CA THR A 200 -8.63 -24.30 -8.76
C THR A 200 -7.73 -23.42 -9.65
N TRP A 201 -7.35 -23.92 -10.84
CA TRP A 201 -6.52 -23.14 -11.76
C TRP A 201 -7.18 -21.81 -12.20
N LEU A 202 -8.51 -21.78 -12.31
CA LEU A 202 -9.25 -20.55 -12.64
C LEU A 202 -9.03 -19.48 -11.57
N LEU A 203 -9.12 -19.87 -10.31
CA LEU A 203 -8.86 -18.98 -9.19
C LEU A 203 -7.41 -18.47 -9.20
N ILE A 204 -6.47 -19.37 -9.49
CA ILE A 204 -5.04 -19.04 -9.62
C ILE A 204 -4.81 -17.97 -10.69
N VAL A 205 -5.41 -18.12 -11.86
CA VAL A 205 -5.30 -17.13 -12.95
C VAL A 205 -5.90 -15.79 -12.56
N LEU A 206 -7.08 -15.78 -11.95
CA LEU A 206 -7.75 -14.55 -11.51
C LEU A 206 -6.93 -13.82 -10.42
N PHE A 207 -6.36 -14.55 -9.47
CA PHE A 207 -5.53 -13.98 -8.43
C PHE A 207 -4.15 -13.51 -8.94
N ALA A 208 -3.56 -14.21 -9.91
CA ALA A 208 -2.37 -13.72 -10.59
C ALA A 208 -2.65 -12.40 -11.32
N LEU A 209 -3.79 -12.32 -12.02
CA LEU A 209 -4.22 -11.09 -12.69
C LEU A 209 -4.47 -9.96 -11.68
N ALA A 210 -5.11 -10.25 -10.55
CA ALA A 210 -5.31 -9.28 -9.46
C ALA A 210 -3.98 -8.81 -8.86
N GLY A 211 -3.00 -9.69 -8.71
CA GLY A 211 -1.65 -9.33 -8.25
C GLY A 211 -0.93 -8.37 -9.20
N ILE A 212 -0.95 -8.65 -10.50
CA ILE A 212 -0.40 -7.77 -11.55
C ILE A 212 -1.13 -6.41 -11.52
N ALA A 213 -2.45 -6.43 -11.44
CA ALA A 213 -3.28 -5.24 -11.39
C ALA A 213 -2.96 -4.39 -10.15
N TRP A 214 -2.86 -5.02 -8.98
CA TRP A 214 -2.46 -4.35 -7.74
C TRP A 214 -1.09 -3.69 -7.85
N ALA A 215 -0.09 -4.41 -8.38
CA ALA A 215 1.24 -3.85 -8.62
C ALA A 215 1.18 -2.63 -9.56
N THR A 216 0.38 -2.73 -10.63
CA THR A 216 0.21 -1.68 -11.64
C THR A 216 -0.37 -0.40 -11.04
N ILE A 217 -1.34 -0.50 -10.14
CA ILE A 217 -1.93 0.65 -9.46
C ILE A 217 -0.96 1.19 -8.40
N ASN A 218 -0.46 0.32 -7.52
CA ASN A 218 0.28 0.70 -6.32
C ASN A 218 1.61 1.39 -6.63
N VAL A 219 2.36 0.91 -7.64
CA VAL A 219 3.64 1.51 -8.07
C VAL A 219 3.45 2.95 -8.57
N ASN A 220 2.30 3.25 -9.16
CA ASN A 220 2.06 4.52 -9.83
C ASN A 220 1.26 5.53 -8.99
N SER A 221 0.44 5.08 -8.04
CA SER A 221 -0.46 5.95 -7.26
C SER A 221 0.29 6.86 -6.30
N PHE A 222 1.26 6.36 -5.56
CA PHE A 222 2.05 7.17 -4.63
C PHE A 222 2.88 8.25 -5.35
N PRO A 223 3.70 7.92 -6.36
CA PRO A 223 4.44 8.95 -7.09
C PRO A 223 3.54 9.99 -7.76
N MET A 224 2.34 9.62 -8.23
CA MET A 224 1.40 10.56 -8.83
C MET A 224 0.93 11.64 -7.84
N VAL A 225 0.82 11.31 -6.55
CA VAL A 225 0.51 12.29 -5.50
C VAL A 225 1.71 13.17 -5.19
N VAL A 226 2.89 12.58 -5.08
CA VAL A 226 4.13 13.30 -4.74
C VAL A 226 4.56 14.25 -5.87
N GLU A 227 4.30 13.93 -7.13
CA GLU A 227 4.56 14.81 -8.28
C GLU A 227 3.76 16.14 -8.25
N LEU A 228 2.71 16.23 -7.46
CA LEU A 228 2.00 17.50 -7.22
C LEU A 228 2.70 18.38 -6.19
N ALA A 229 3.61 17.82 -5.41
CA ALA A 229 4.40 18.52 -4.41
C ALA A 229 5.55 19.29 -5.07
N LYS A 230 5.98 20.35 -4.42
CA LYS A 230 7.27 21.00 -4.67
C LYS A 230 8.18 20.69 -3.49
N GLY A 231 9.49 20.56 -3.70
CA GLY A 231 10.54 20.27 -2.73
C GLY A 231 10.08 20.19 -1.25
N SER A 232 9.91 21.33 -0.61
CA SER A 232 9.51 21.47 0.80
C SER A 232 8.17 20.83 1.19
N THR A 233 7.30 20.50 0.24
CA THR A 233 5.95 19.96 0.54
C THR A 233 5.80 18.47 0.33
N ILE A 234 6.85 17.74 -0.07
CA ILE A 234 6.82 16.29 -0.35
C ILE A 234 6.33 15.50 0.87
N GLY A 235 6.84 15.79 2.06
CA GLY A 235 6.41 15.11 3.30
C GLY A 235 4.91 15.28 3.57
N LYS A 236 4.36 16.46 3.35
CA LYS A 236 2.94 16.77 3.51
C LYS A 236 2.06 15.94 2.55
N TYR A 237 2.44 15.84 1.27
CA TYR A 237 1.69 15.04 0.28
C TYR A 237 1.83 13.54 0.53
N THR A 238 2.99 13.10 0.99
CA THR A 238 3.20 11.73 1.48
C THR A 238 2.26 11.42 2.64
N GLY A 239 2.14 12.33 3.61
CA GLY A 239 1.20 12.23 4.72
C GLY A 239 -0.25 12.12 4.24
N TYR A 240 -0.68 12.94 3.30
CA TYR A 240 -2.03 12.87 2.74
C TYR A 240 -2.33 11.54 2.06
N TYR A 241 -1.38 11.01 1.26
CA TYR A 241 -1.53 9.71 0.62
C TYR A 241 -1.70 8.58 1.64
N TYR A 242 -0.81 8.52 2.64
CA TYR A 242 -0.91 7.49 3.66
C TYR A 242 -2.14 7.65 4.55
N THR A 243 -2.55 8.86 4.88
CA THR A 243 -3.78 9.10 5.63
C THR A 243 -4.99 8.57 4.88
N ALA A 244 -5.13 8.87 3.58
CA ALA A 244 -6.24 8.40 2.76
C ALA A 244 -6.24 6.86 2.63
N SER A 245 -5.08 6.26 2.33
CA SER A 245 -4.96 4.82 2.16
C SER A 245 -5.15 4.03 3.47
N MET A 246 -4.59 4.50 4.58
CA MET A 246 -4.74 3.86 5.89
C MET A 246 -6.17 3.99 6.44
N ALA A 247 -6.80 5.16 6.27
CA ALA A 247 -8.20 5.33 6.63
C ALA A 247 -9.10 4.33 5.87
N ALA A 248 -8.88 4.17 4.58
CA ALA A 248 -9.57 3.16 3.78
C ALA A 248 -9.33 1.75 4.31
N GLN A 249 -8.09 1.39 4.65
CA GLN A 249 -7.73 0.08 5.18
C GLN A 249 -8.39 -0.23 6.54
N ILE A 250 -8.54 0.78 7.42
CA ILE A 250 -9.20 0.62 8.73
C ILE A 250 -10.71 0.45 8.57
N VAL A 251 -11.33 1.28 7.72
CA VAL A 251 -12.79 1.29 7.54
C VAL A 251 -13.28 0.06 6.78
N THR A 252 -12.52 -0.42 5.81
CA THR A 252 -12.96 -1.48 4.88
C THR A 252 -13.31 -2.81 5.55
N PRO A 253 -12.49 -3.40 6.46
CA PRO A 253 -12.84 -4.67 7.10
C PRO A 253 -14.13 -4.58 7.93
N ILE A 254 -14.41 -3.41 8.52
CA ILE A 254 -15.61 -3.14 9.29
C ILE A 254 -16.82 -3.08 8.35
N LEU A 255 -16.72 -2.26 7.30
CA LEU A 255 -17.79 -2.06 6.32
C LEU A 255 -18.12 -3.36 5.57
N SER A 256 -17.10 -4.05 5.06
CA SER A 256 -17.29 -5.33 4.36
C SER A 256 -17.87 -6.43 5.27
N GLY A 257 -17.43 -6.48 6.53
CA GLY A 257 -17.98 -7.39 7.53
C GLY A 257 -19.46 -7.11 7.83
N TYR A 258 -19.81 -5.85 8.03
CA TYR A 258 -21.21 -5.43 8.23
C TYR A 258 -22.11 -5.77 7.04
N LEU A 259 -21.65 -5.48 5.81
CA LEU A 259 -22.39 -5.83 4.60
C LEU A 259 -22.59 -7.33 4.45
N MET A 260 -21.55 -8.15 4.69
CA MET A 260 -21.68 -9.61 4.68
C MET A 260 -22.72 -10.10 5.68
N GLN A 261 -22.76 -9.52 6.89
CA GLN A 261 -23.75 -9.86 7.90
C GLN A 261 -25.16 -9.41 7.49
N ALA A 262 -25.30 -8.20 6.96
CA ALA A 262 -26.58 -7.63 6.53
C ALA A 262 -27.23 -8.43 5.38
N PHE A 263 -26.40 -8.90 4.42
CA PHE A 263 -26.87 -9.73 3.30
C PHE A 263 -26.93 -11.24 3.63
N GLY A 264 -26.45 -11.65 4.79
CA GLY A 264 -26.45 -13.06 5.22
C GLY A 264 -25.57 -13.98 4.36
N THR A 265 -24.66 -13.43 3.55
CA THR A 265 -23.80 -14.21 2.67
C THR A 265 -22.43 -13.57 2.48
N MET A 266 -21.40 -14.40 2.44
CA MET A 266 -20.03 -13.94 2.10
C MET A 266 -19.86 -13.72 0.60
N ARG A 267 -20.75 -14.19 -0.25
CA ARG A 267 -20.66 -14.05 -1.72
C ARG A 267 -20.73 -12.62 -2.21
N ILE A 268 -21.17 -11.68 -1.37
CA ILE A 268 -21.13 -10.24 -1.67
C ILE A 268 -19.69 -9.67 -1.75
N LEU A 269 -18.68 -10.42 -1.31
CA LEU A 269 -17.30 -9.97 -1.23
C LEU A 269 -16.74 -9.48 -2.57
N PHE A 270 -16.83 -10.28 -3.62
CA PHE A 270 -16.35 -9.95 -4.96
C PHE A 270 -17.19 -8.88 -5.67
N PRO A 271 -18.57 -8.96 -5.63
CA PRO A 271 -19.39 -7.83 -6.09
C PRO A 271 -19.01 -6.51 -5.45
N TYR A 272 -18.82 -6.47 -4.13
CA TYR A 272 -18.36 -5.28 -3.42
C TYR A 272 -17.01 -4.77 -3.95
N GLY A 273 -16.00 -5.64 -4.03
CA GLY A 273 -14.67 -5.26 -4.54
C GLY A 273 -14.65 -4.87 -6.02
N THR A 274 -15.67 -5.28 -6.79
CA THR A 274 -15.79 -4.92 -8.22
C THR A 274 -16.39 -3.53 -8.41
N ILE A 275 -17.23 -3.06 -7.49
CA ILE A 275 -17.89 -1.75 -7.54
C ILE A 275 -16.93 -0.61 -7.18
N PHE A 276 -16.06 -0.84 -6.20
CA PHE A 276 -15.09 0.14 -5.73
C PHE A 276 -13.75 0.07 -6.47
#